data_7eed6218e7695c47e3b468854908b499
#
_entry.id   7eed6218e7695c47e3b468854908b499
#
_cell.length_a   1.000
_cell.length_b   1.000
_cell.length_c   1.000
_cell.angle_alpha   90.00
_cell.angle_beta   90.00
_cell.angle_gamma   90.00
#
_symmetry.space_group_name_H-M   'P 1'
#
loop_
_entity.id
_entity.type
_entity.pdbx_description
1 polymer ?
#
loop_
_entity_poly.entity_id
_entity_poly.type
_entity_poly.pdbx_seq_one_letter_code
_entity_poly.pdbx_strand_id
1 'polypeptide(L)'
;VAGRIAARRAHLLEVSGLDLARPLVIVNPRSGRGLTESRWARVRGALTDGLGELDSAFTAGPRDACAVARRAAEAGRRLIVALGGDGTISEVANGILEAGAGATTELGIIPRGTGGDFRRTLDLPHDVAEAARHIRDGQARPLDAGRVHFRGHSGEEEVHHFVNVASFGFSSTVATRANASSKRFGGRMAFFGATLRALVSYDNTDVWLTIGDQPRERRRVMLAAVGNGRFFGGGMKICPEARIDDGALDLVTVGDLTKGEVLTNLGRLYEGTHLELDAVENARVTRVAVEPVETDARIPIELDGETPGHLPAVFEILPSALRIRI
;
A
#
# COMPACT_ATOMS: atom_id res chain seq x y z
N VAL A 1 -29.94 -12.34 -1.75
CA VAL A 1 -28.54 -11.93 -1.94
C VAL A 1 -27.71 -12.28 -0.71
N ALA A 2 -28.17 -11.95 0.50
CA ALA A 2 -27.48 -12.26 1.78
C ALA A 2 -27.27 -13.76 2.03
N GLY A 3 -28.20 -14.62 1.64
CA GLY A 3 -28.10 -16.09 1.79
C GLY A 3 -27.03 -16.75 0.91
N ARG A 4 -26.70 -16.15 -0.24
CA ARG A 4 -25.63 -16.66 -1.13
C ARG A 4 -24.23 -16.29 -0.63
N ILE A 5 -24.10 -15.19 0.11
CA ILE A 5 -22.84 -14.77 0.74
C ILE A 5 -22.54 -15.67 1.95
N ALA A 6 -23.55 -16.03 2.75
CA ALA A 6 -23.40 -16.94 3.89
C ALA A 6 -23.00 -18.36 3.46
N ALA A 7 -23.58 -18.89 2.38
CA ALA A 7 -23.22 -20.20 1.84
C ALA A 7 -21.79 -20.23 1.24
N ARG A 8 -21.31 -19.10 0.71
CA ARG A 8 -19.92 -18.95 0.23
C ARG A 8 -18.91 -18.80 1.37
N ARG A 9 -19.31 -18.26 2.55
CA ARG A 9 -18.48 -18.24 3.76
C ARG A 9 -18.11 -19.63 4.29
N ALA A 10 -19.01 -20.60 4.19
CA ALA A 10 -18.78 -21.98 4.62
C ALA A 10 -17.74 -22.72 3.74
N HIS A 11 -17.58 -22.32 2.48
CA HIS A 11 -16.64 -22.97 1.55
C HIS A 11 -15.17 -22.54 1.73
N LEU A 12 -14.92 -21.54 2.58
CA LEU A 12 -13.56 -21.01 2.88
C LEU A 12 -12.87 -21.70 4.07
N LEU A 13 -13.53 -22.60 4.79
CA LEU A 13 -13.02 -23.17 6.04
C LEU A 13 -12.46 -24.59 5.92
N GLU A 14 -12.58 -25.25 4.78
CA GLU A 14 -11.96 -26.55 4.54
C GLU A 14 -10.69 -26.44 3.70
N VAL A 15 -9.57 -26.08 4.34
CA VAL A 15 -8.22 -26.10 3.73
C VAL A 15 -7.72 -27.54 3.52
N SER A 16 -8.40 -28.55 4.08
CA SER A 16 -8.08 -29.96 3.91
C SER A 16 -8.58 -30.49 2.56
N GLY A 17 -7.73 -30.48 1.54
CA GLY A 17 -8.00 -30.99 0.19
C GLY A 17 -7.73 -30.03 -0.94
N LEU A 18 -7.21 -28.84 -0.67
CA LEU A 18 -6.82 -27.86 -1.70
C LEU A 18 -5.54 -28.30 -2.39
N ASP A 19 -5.54 -28.24 -3.73
CA ASP A 19 -4.33 -28.37 -4.51
C ASP A 19 -3.44 -27.13 -4.33
N LEU A 20 -2.43 -27.23 -3.47
CA LEU A 20 -1.52 -26.13 -3.15
C LEU A 20 -0.72 -25.62 -4.35
N ALA A 21 -0.70 -26.37 -5.44
CA ALA A 21 -0.06 -25.96 -6.70
C ALA A 21 -0.91 -24.95 -7.48
N ARG A 22 -2.25 -24.92 -7.25
CA ARG A 22 -3.13 -23.96 -7.93
C ARG A 22 -2.95 -22.57 -7.35
N PRO A 23 -2.99 -21.51 -8.18
CA PRO A 23 -3.05 -20.14 -7.69
C PRO A 23 -4.29 -19.90 -6.82
N LEU A 24 -4.15 -19.18 -5.71
CA LEU A 24 -5.28 -18.65 -4.94
C LEU A 24 -5.49 -17.19 -5.30
N VAL A 25 -6.62 -16.85 -5.87
CA VAL A 25 -7.00 -15.44 -6.16
C VAL A 25 -7.85 -14.90 -5.03
N ILE A 26 -7.33 -13.93 -4.28
CA ILE A 26 -8.06 -13.21 -3.24
C ILE A 26 -8.74 -12.01 -3.88
N VAL A 27 -10.06 -12.03 -3.87
CA VAL A 27 -10.92 -11.12 -4.63
C VAL A 27 -11.57 -10.10 -3.71
N ASN A 28 -11.30 -8.82 -3.94
CA ASN A 28 -12.11 -7.76 -3.33
C ASN A 28 -13.37 -7.52 -4.20
N PRO A 29 -14.56 -7.92 -3.75
CA PRO A 29 -15.79 -7.80 -4.54
C PRO A 29 -16.17 -6.34 -4.82
N ARG A 30 -15.73 -5.42 -3.96
CA ARG A 30 -15.99 -3.97 -4.09
C ARG A 30 -15.02 -3.26 -5.04
N SER A 31 -13.96 -3.92 -5.51
CA SER A 31 -13.00 -3.36 -6.47
C SER A 31 -13.66 -3.07 -7.83
N GLY A 32 -12.97 -2.32 -8.69
CA GLY A 32 -13.49 -1.96 -10.00
C GLY A 32 -14.77 -1.13 -9.93
N ARG A 33 -14.87 -0.20 -8.98
CA ARG A 33 -16.07 0.62 -8.69
C ARG A 33 -17.29 -0.23 -8.27
N GLY A 34 -17.07 -1.32 -7.53
CA GLY A 34 -18.12 -2.24 -7.09
C GLY A 34 -18.62 -3.22 -8.16
N LEU A 35 -17.95 -3.28 -9.31
CA LEU A 35 -18.38 -4.12 -10.44
C LEU A 35 -17.72 -5.50 -10.46
N THR A 36 -16.72 -5.77 -9.62
CA THR A 36 -16.01 -7.05 -9.66
C THR A 36 -16.92 -8.22 -9.33
N GLU A 37 -17.77 -8.10 -8.31
CA GLU A 37 -18.73 -9.15 -7.97
C GLU A 37 -19.75 -9.41 -9.07
N SER A 38 -20.38 -8.35 -9.60
CA SER A 38 -21.41 -8.48 -10.63
C SER A 38 -20.87 -9.01 -11.97
N ARG A 39 -19.58 -8.83 -12.24
CA ARG A 39 -18.89 -9.30 -13.44
C ARG A 39 -18.00 -10.52 -13.19
N TRP A 40 -18.13 -11.16 -12.04
CA TRP A 40 -17.22 -12.23 -11.62
C TRP A 40 -17.08 -13.36 -12.65
N ALA A 41 -18.17 -13.80 -13.26
CA ALA A 41 -18.09 -14.87 -14.27
C ALA A 41 -17.14 -14.52 -15.42
N ARG A 42 -17.19 -13.28 -15.91
CA ARG A 42 -16.29 -12.78 -16.96
C ARG A 42 -14.86 -12.63 -16.45
N VAL A 43 -14.68 -12.08 -15.24
CA VAL A 43 -13.36 -11.91 -14.62
C VAL A 43 -12.71 -13.28 -14.40
N ARG A 44 -13.47 -14.25 -13.86
CA ARG A 44 -12.98 -15.61 -13.63
C ARG A 44 -12.58 -16.30 -14.95
N GLY A 45 -13.36 -16.15 -16.02
CA GLY A 45 -12.98 -16.68 -17.33
C GLY A 45 -11.62 -16.15 -17.78
N ALA A 46 -11.41 -14.83 -17.75
CA ALA A 46 -10.13 -14.21 -18.11
C ALA A 46 -8.97 -14.67 -17.21
N LEU A 47 -9.23 -14.88 -15.92
CA LEU A 47 -8.21 -15.42 -15.00
C LEU A 47 -7.87 -16.88 -15.32
N THR A 48 -8.89 -17.72 -15.60
CA THR A 48 -8.68 -19.14 -15.95
C THR A 48 -7.94 -19.27 -17.28
N ASP A 49 -8.24 -18.44 -18.25
CA ASP A 49 -7.54 -18.40 -19.54
C ASP A 49 -6.07 -17.99 -19.38
N GLY A 50 -5.79 -17.11 -18.41
CA GLY A 50 -4.44 -16.64 -18.14
C GLY A 50 -3.64 -17.53 -17.18
N LEU A 51 -4.22 -17.94 -16.06
CA LEU A 51 -3.53 -18.64 -14.96
C LEU A 51 -3.78 -20.15 -14.91
N GLY A 52 -4.72 -20.68 -15.74
CA GLY A 52 -5.18 -22.04 -15.64
C GLY A 52 -6.21 -22.24 -14.51
N GLU A 53 -6.30 -23.48 -14.00
CA GLU A 53 -7.17 -23.76 -12.86
C GLU A 53 -6.73 -23.00 -11.62
N LEU A 54 -7.67 -22.37 -10.93
CA LEU A 54 -7.42 -21.52 -9.77
C LEU A 54 -8.51 -21.67 -8.70
N ASP A 55 -8.10 -21.40 -7.47
CA ASP A 55 -9.02 -21.19 -6.35
C ASP A 55 -9.32 -19.71 -6.19
N SER A 56 -10.46 -19.36 -5.61
CA SER A 56 -10.82 -17.98 -5.35
C SER A 56 -11.45 -17.79 -3.98
N ALA A 57 -11.03 -16.74 -3.27
CA ALA A 57 -11.58 -16.33 -1.99
C ALA A 57 -12.06 -14.88 -2.06
N PHE A 58 -13.29 -14.60 -1.62
CA PHE A 58 -13.84 -13.26 -1.58
C PHE A 58 -13.67 -12.63 -0.21
N THR A 59 -13.18 -11.38 -0.20
CA THR A 59 -13.06 -10.63 1.05
C THR A 59 -14.42 -10.12 1.51
N ALA A 60 -14.67 -10.18 2.81
CA ALA A 60 -15.91 -9.69 3.45
C ALA A 60 -15.78 -8.26 3.98
N GLY A 61 -14.57 -7.80 4.30
CA GLY A 61 -14.31 -6.49 4.89
C GLY A 61 -12.83 -6.16 4.99
N PRO A 62 -12.49 -5.07 5.68
CA PRO A 62 -11.10 -4.70 5.95
C PRO A 62 -10.34 -5.81 6.70
N ARG A 63 -9.05 -5.96 6.40
CA ARG A 63 -8.13 -6.97 6.92
C ARG A 63 -8.47 -8.44 6.61
N ASP A 64 -9.55 -8.70 5.89
CA ASP A 64 -9.94 -10.08 5.56
C ASP A 64 -9.00 -10.68 4.50
N ALA A 65 -8.52 -9.87 3.55
CA ALA A 65 -7.52 -10.33 2.58
C ALA A 65 -6.21 -10.73 3.26
N CYS A 66 -5.77 -10.00 4.28
CA CYS A 66 -4.60 -10.35 5.09
C CYS A 66 -4.80 -11.71 5.79
N ALA A 67 -5.93 -11.90 6.48
CA ALA A 67 -6.22 -13.15 7.19
C ALA A 67 -6.31 -14.36 6.24
N VAL A 68 -6.89 -14.18 5.05
CA VAL A 68 -6.98 -15.24 4.02
C VAL A 68 -5.61 -15.56 3.46
N ALA A 69 -4.82 -14.54 3.12
CA ALA A 69 -3.47 -14.69 2.58
C ALA A 69 -2.54 -15.39 3.58
N ARG A 70 -2.60 -14.98 4.87
CA ARG A 70 -1.81 -15.61 5.93
C ARG A 70 -2.10 -17.09 6.04
N ARG A 71 -3.37 -17.49 6.19
CA ARG A 71 -3.73 -18.92 6.28
C ARG A 71 -3.33 -19.73 5.05
N ALA A 72 -3.46 -19.13 3.84
CA ALA A 72 -3.06 -19.80 2.62
C ALA A 72 -1.54 -19.97 2.53
N ALA A 73 -0.78 -18.98 2.94
CA ALA A 73 0.68 -19.02 2.98
C ALA A 73 1.20 -20.00 4.04
N GLU A 74 0.60 -20.01 5.25
CA GLU A 74 0.88 -20.99 6.31
C GLU A 74 0.59 -22.44 5.84
N ALA A 75 -0.42 -22.64 5.00
CA ALA A 75 -0.72 -23.93 4.39
C ALA A 75 0.24 -24.32 3.24
N GLY A 76 1.18 -23.45 2.84
CA GLY A 76 2.17 -23.71 1.80
C GLY A 76 1.71 -23.37 0.38
N ARG A 77 0.69 -22.49 0.20
CA ARG A 77 0.26 -22.01 -1.13
C ARG A 77 1.41 -21.27 -1.80
N ARG A 78 1.79 -21.72 -3.01
CA ARG A 78 2.95 -21.16 -3.74
C ARG A 78 2.67 -19.81 -4.41
N LEU A 79 1.43 -19.59 -4.91
CA LEU A 79 1.05 -18.35 -5.58
C LEU A 79 -0.26 -17.84 -5.00
N ILE A 80 -0.22 -16.63 -4.44
CA ILE A 80 -1.38 -15.89 -3.96
C ILE A 80 -1.53 -14.62 -4.80
N VAL A 81 -2.67 -14.45 -5.42
CA VAL A 81 -2.95 -13.34 -6.35
C VAL A 81 -3.92 -12.37 -5.71
N ALA A 82 -3.51 -11.13 -5.54
CA ALA A 82 -4.37 -10.04 -5.08
C ALA A 82 -5.16 -9.46 -6.25
N LEU A 83 -6.48 -9.65 -6.27
CA LEU A 83 -7.38 -9.02 -7.23
C LEU A 83 -8.14 -7.88 -6.57
N GLY A 84 -7.63 -6.65 -6.72
CA GLY A 84 -8.19 -5.49 -6.05
C GLY A 84 -7.43 -4.19 -6.32
N GLY A 85 -7.61 -3.21 -5.43
CA GLY A 85 -6.83 -1.97 -5.39
C GLY A 85 -5.63 -2.08 -4.46
N ASP A 86 -4.92 -0.97 -4.29
CA ASP A 86 -3.69 -0.88 -3.51
C ASP A 86 -3.87 -1.44 -2.07
N GLY A 87 -4.97 -1.13 -1.38
CA GLY A 87 -5.26 -1.69 -0.06
C GLY A 87 -5.42 -3.22 -0.04
N THR A 88 -6.01 -3.83 -1.10
CA THR A 88 -6.09 -5.30 -1.20
C THR A 88 -4.71 -5.90 -1.42
N ILE A 89 -3.87 -5.25 -2.20
CA ILE A 89 -2.49 -5.68 -2.48
C ILE A 89 -1.68 -5.62 -1.18
N SER A 90 -1.76 -4.52 -0.44
CA SER A 90 -1.11 -4.34 0.85
C SER A 90 -1.56 -5.38 1.88
N GLU A 91 -2.87 -5.64 2.00
CA GLU A 91 -3.40 -6.68 2.90
C GLU A 91 -2.88 -8.08 2.55
N VAL A 92 -2.83 -8.46 1.26
CA VAL A 92 -2.32 -9.77 0.84
C VAL A 92 -0.82 -9.89 1.12
N ALA A 93 -0.04 -8.85 0.82
CA ALA A 93 1.39 -8.80 1.12
C ALA A 93 1.66 -8.93 2.62
N ASN A 94 0.90 -8.19 3.46
CA ASN A 94 1.00 -8.30 4.92
C ASN A 94 0.68 -9.73 5.40
N GLY A 95 -0.36 -10.37 4.84
CA GLY A 95 -0.70 -11.75 5.21
C GLY A 95 0.41 -12.75 4.90
N ILE A 96 1.11 -12.61 3.76
CA ILE A 96 2.25 -13.44 3.41
C ILE A 96 3.43 -13.18 4.36
N LEU A 97 3.69 -11.91 4.70
CA LEU A 97 4.74 -11.51 5.65
C LEU A 97 4.45 -12.01 7.07
N GLU A 98 3.23 -11.85 7.56
CA GLU A 98 2.79 -12.34 8.88
C GLU A 98 2.89 -13.87 9.00
N ALA A 99 2.74 -14.61 7.90
CA ALA A 99 2.94 -16.05 7.83
C ALA A 99 4.42 -16.46 7.83
N GLY A 100 5.37 -15.51 7.71
CA GLY A 100 6.79 -15.82 7.51
C GLY A 100 7.10 -16.53 6.19
N ALA A 101 6.19 -16.46 5.21
CA ALA A 101 6.24 -17.23 3.96
C ALA A 101 6.76 -16.44 2.75
N GLY A 102 7.30 -15.24 2.96
CA GLY A 102 7.73 -14.36 1.86
C GLY A 102 8.76 -14.96 0.90
N ALA A 103 9.60 -15.91 1.37
CA ALA A 103 10.56 -16.60 0.54
C ALA A 103 9.96 -17.76 -0.29
N THR A 104 8.81 -18.30 0.11
CA THR A 104 8.21 -19.52 -0.45
C THR A 104 6.88 -19.29 -1.18
N THR A 105 6.18 -18.21 -0.84
CA THR A 105 4.92 -17.80 -1.46
C THR A 105 5.15 -16.58 -2.35
N GLU A 106 4.71 -16.68 -3.59
CA GLU A 106 4.78 -15.61 -4.57
C GLU A 106 3.51 -14.76 -4.54
N LEU A 107 3.67 -13.45 -4.61
CA LEU A 107 2.59 -12.49 -4.75
C LEU A 107 2.35 -12.22 -6.24
N GLY A 108 1.13 -12.45 -6.73
CA GLY A 108 0.67 -11.96 -8.03
C GLY A 108 -0.30 -10.78 -7.84
N ILE A 109 -0.39 -9.89 -8.81
CA ILE A 109 -1.25 -8.71 -8.73
C ILE A 109 -2.13 -8.58 -9.98
N ILE A 110 -3.45 -8.56 -9.77
CA ILE A 110 -4.45 -8.19 -10.78
C ILE A 110 -5.07 -6.86 -10.36
N PRO A 111 -4.62 -5.73 -10.96
CA PRO A 111 -5.01 -4.41 -10.49
C PRO A 111 -6.44 -4.07 -10.90
N ARG A 112 -7.30 -3.78 -9.91
CA ARG A 112 -8.69 -3.32 -10.11
C ARG A 112 -9.08 -2.16 -9.20
N GLY A 113 -8.09 -1.41 -8.74
CA GLY A 113 -8.27 -0.19 -7.96
C GLY A 113 -8.47 1.05 -8.82
N THR A 114 -8.94 2.14 -8.22
CA THR A 114 -9.01 3.46 -8.84
C THR A 114 -7.70 4.25 -8.73
N GLY A 115 -6.89 3.99 -7.71
CA GLY A 115 -5.57 4.59 -7.48
C GLY A 115 -4.53 3.92 -8.39
N GLY A 116 -4.22 2.68 -8.12
CA GLY A 116 -3.27 1.88 -8.88
C GLY A 116 -1.85 2.40 -8.78
N ASP A 117 -1.45 2.87 -7.61
CA ASP A 117 -0.16 3.49 -7.38
C ASP A 117 0.96 2.45 -7.38
N PHE A 118 0.76 1.32 -6.69
CA PHE A 118 1.72 0.23 -6.72
C PHE A 118 1.80 -0.44 -8.10
N ARG A 119 0.68 -0.54 -8.82
CA ARG A 119 0.68 -0.97 -10.23
C ARG A 119 1.59 -0.11 -11.10
N ARG A 120 1.57 1.23 -10.91
CA ARG A 120 2.45 2.16 -11.67
C ARG A 120 3.91 1.96 -11.32
N THR A 121 4.21 1.69 -10.06
CA THR A 121 5.58 1.38 -9.61
C THR A 121 6.12 0.14 -10.32
N LEU A 122 5.28 -0.88 -10.50
CA LEU A 122 5.61 -2.17 -11.10
C LEU A 122 5.38 -2.22 -12.62
N ASP A 123 4.84 -1.17 -13.21
CA ASP A 123 4.46 -1.10 -14.63
C ASP A 123 3.56 -2.25 -15.10
N LEU A 124 2.60 -2.65 -14.23
CA LEU A 124 1.72 -3.78 -14.51
C LEU A 124 0.57 -3.39 -15.46
N PRO A 125 0.12 -4.35 -16.30
CA PRO A 125 -1.06 -4.18 -17.15
C PRO A 125 -2.31 -3.85 -16.36
N HIS A 126 -3.20 -3.04 -16.93
CA HIS A 126 -4.50 -2.71 -16.30
C HIS A 126 -5.60 -3.71 -16.62
N ASP A 127 -5.51 -4.36 -17.77
CA ASP A 127 -6.47 -5.39 -18.20
C ASP A 127 -6.27 -6.68 -17.42
N VAL A 128 -7.38 -7.32 -17.01
CA VAL A 128 -7.36 -8.54 -16.18
C VAL A 128 -6.71 -9.71 -16.90
N ALA A 129 -7.04 -9.90 -18.19
CA ALA A 129 -6.51 -11.02 -18.96
C ALA A 129 -5.03 -10.84 -19.28
N GLU A 130 -4.61 -9.60 -19.53
CA GLU A 130 -3.21 -9.25 -19.75
C GLU A 130 -2.40 -9.42 -18.47
N ALA A 131 -2.90 -8.93 -17.32
CA ALA A 131 -2.25 -9.11 -16.03
C ALA A 131 -2.16 -10.59 -15.61
N ALA A 132 -3.18 -11.40 -15.91
CA ALA A 132 -3.16 -12.84 -15.64
C ALA A 132 -2.08 -13.55 -16.48
N ARG A 133 -1.96 -13.20 -17.78
CA ARG A 133 -0.88 -13.72 -18.63
C ARG A 133 0.49 -13.26 -18.15
N HIS A 134 0.60 -12.00 -17.74
CA HIS A 134 1.85 -11.45 -17.20
C HIS A 134 2.33 -12.24 -15.96
N ILE A 135 1.40 -12.60 -15.04
CA ILE A 135 1.72 -13.46 -13.90
C ILE A 135 2.13 -14.86 -14.36
N ARG A 136 1.41 -15.47 -15.33
CA ARG A 136 1.73 -16.81 -15.83
C ARG A 136 3.13 -16.89 -16.46
N ASP A 137 3.43 -15.94 -17.33
CA ASP A 137 4.64 -15.93 -18.16
C ASP A 137 5.82 -15.27 -17.43
N GLY A 138 5.55 -14.51 -16.36
CA GLY A 138 6.52 -13.79 -15.58
C GLY A 138 7.38 -14.69 -14.67
N GLN A 139 8.42 -14.07 -14.12
CA GLN A 139 9.33 -14.72 -13.17
C GLN A 139 9.15 -14.13 -11.77
N ALA A 140 9.39 -14.97 -10.77
CA ALA A 140 9.41 -14.50 -9.38
C ALA A 140 10.69 -13.69 -9.12
N ARG A 141 10.50 -12.41 -8.74
CA ARG A 141 11.59 -11.50 -8.38
C ARG A 141 11.50 -11.12 -6.90
N PRO A 142 12.62 -10.74 -6.28
CA PRO A 142 12.59 -10.19 -4.94
C PRO A 142 11.79 -8.89 -4.91
N LEU A 143 11.09 -8.68 -3.80
CA LEU A 143 10.38 -7.46 -3.48
C LEU A 143 10.71 -7.12 -2.03
N ASP A 144 11.25 -5.94 -1.81
CA ASP A 144 11.47 -5.40 -0.48
C ASP A 144 10.14 -4.98 0.15
N ALA A 145 10.11 -4.86 1.46
CA ALA A 145 8.98 -4.31 2.19
C ALA A 145 9.48 -3.40 3.31
N GLY A 146 8.72 -2.38 3.64
CA GLY A 146 8.98 -1.59 4.83
C GLY A 146 8.27 -2.21 6.04
N ARG A 147 8.94 -2.21 7.21
CA ARG A 147 8.36 -2.51 8.51
C ARG A 147 8.26 -1.23 9.31
N VAL A 148 7.13 -1.02 9.97
CA VAL A 148 6.91 0.16 10.79
C VAL A 148 6.50 -0.25 12.19
N HIS A 149 7.22 0.24 13.19
CA HIS A 149 6.84 0.23 14.60
C HIS A 149 6.25 1.60 14.93
N PHE A 150 5.07 1.67 15.50
CA PHE A 150 4.37 2.93 15.74
C PHE A 150 3.38 2.83 16.91
N ARG A 151 2.75 3.94 17.27
CA ARG A 151 1.64 3.99 18.25
C ARG A 151 0.31 3.84 17.52
N GLY A 152 -0.42 2.77 17.81
CA GLY A 152 -1.79 2.56 17.35
C GLY A 152 -2.77 3.58 17.94
N HIS A 153 -4.00 3.57 17.46
CA HIS A 153 -5.04 4.49 17.95
C HIS A 153 -5.38 4.31 19.44
N SER A 154 -5.21 3.11 19.98
CA SER A 154 -5.36 2.77 21.41
C SER A 154 -4.18 3.25 22.28
N GLY A 155 -3.05 3.67 21.66
CA GLY A 155 -1.80 4.02 22.32
C GLY A 155 -0.85 2.84 22.50
N GLU A 156 -1.22 1.64 22.10
CA GLU A 156 -0.37 0.46 22.12
C GLU A 156 0.69 0.52 21.01
N GLU A 157 1.80 -0.17 21.24
CA GLU A 157 2.80 -0.36 20.18
C GLU A 157 2.32 -1.40 19.18
N GLU A 158 2.32 -1.03 17.92
CA GLU A 158 1.93 -1.88 16.81
C GLU A 158 3.05 -2.01 15.77
N VAL A 159 3.04 -3.12 15.04
CA VAL A 159 3.97 -3.37 13.93
C VAL A 159 3.17 -3.73 12.71
N HIS A 160 3.35 -2.96 11.63
CA HIS A 160 2.76 -3.24 10.32
C HIS A 160 3.83 -3.20 9.24
N HIS A 161 3.46 -3.70 8.05
CA HIS A 161 4.32 -3.61 6.88
C HIS A 161 3.65 -2.77 5.79
N PHE A 162 4.47 -2.20 4.91
CA PHE A 162 4.01 -1.55 3.69
C PHE A 162 4.89 -2.00 2.51
N VAL A 163 4.32 -2.02 1.33
CA VAL A 163 5.03 -2.45 0.11
C VAL A 163 5.20 -1.31 -0.89
N ASN A 164 4.46 -0.22 -0.71
CA ASN A 164 4.50 0.92 -1.60
C ASN A 164 5.08 2.15 -0.89
N VAL A 165 4.28 2.94 -0.18
CA VAL A 165 4.72 4.19 0.46
C VAL A 165 4.11 4.32 1.85
N ALA A 166 4.95 4.62 2.83
CA ALA A 166 4.54 5.13 4.13
C ALA A 166 4.74 6.65 4.17
N SER A 167 3.95 7.37 4.97
CA SER A 167 4.09 8.82 5.07
C SER A 167 3.54 9.36 6.39
N PHE A 168 3.92 10.59 6.73
CA PHE A 168 3.35 11.34 7.83
C PHE A 168 3.26 12.84 7.50
N GLY A 169 2.50 13.58 8.31
CA GLY A 169 2.28 15.00 8.05
C GLY A 169 1.03 15.26 7.19
N PHE A 170 1.14 16.12 6.21
CA PHE A 170 0.01 16.54 5.36
C PHE A 170 -0.69 15.37 4.66
N SER A 171 0.06 14.41 4.11
CA SER A 171 -0.49 13.24 3.40
C SER A 171 -1.40 12.38 4.28
N SER A 172 -0.96 12.09 5.50
CA SER A 172 -1.74 11.30 6.45
C SER A 172 -3.02 12.01 6.88
N THR A 173 -3.01 13.35 6.98
CA THR A 173 -4.21 14.16 7.22
C THR A 173 -5.18 14.07 6.05
N VAL A 174 -4.69 14.08 4.81
CA VAL A 174 -5.52 13.89 3.61
C VAL A 174 -6.11 12.48 3.59
N ALA A 175 -5.30 11.45 3.85
CA ALA A 175 -5.75 10.06 3.88
C ALA A 175 -6.84 9.83 4.94
N THR A 176 -6.65 10.35 6.16
CA THR A 176 -7.66 10.29 7.23
C THR A 176 -8.99 10.91 6.80
N ARG A 177 -8.97 12.10 6.18
CA ARG A 177 -10.18 12.79 5.71
C ARG A 177 -10.81 12.09 4.50
N ALA A 178 -10.02 11.54 3.60
CA ALA A 178 -10.51 10.79 2.45
C ALA A 178 -11.18 9.47 2.87
N ASN A 179 -10.61 8.77 3.85
CA ASN A 179 -11.17 7.54 4.40
C ASN A 179 -12.48 7.78 5.18
N ALA A 180 -12.61 8.93 5.85
CA ALA A 180 -13.83 9.34 6.55
C ALA A 180 -14.95 9.81 5.61
N SER A 181 -14.60 10.34 4.43
CA SER A 181 -15.59 10.78 3.45
C SER A 181 -16.14 9.58 2.67
N SER A 182 -17.48 9.47 2.59
CA SER A 182 -18.12 8.36 1.87
C SER A 182 -17.67 8.31 0.41
N LYS A 183 -17.25 7.11 -0.07
CA LYS A 183 -16.74 6.79 -1.42
C LYS A 183 -17.75 7.04 -2.58
N ARG A 184 -18.75 7.90 -2.38
CA ARG A 184 -19.85 8.18 -3.32
C ARG A 184 -19.46 9.06 -4.51
N PHE A 185 -18.39 9.85 -4.39
CA PHE A 185 -17.89 10.71 -5.46
C PHE A 185 -16.57 10.15 -5.98
N GLY A 186 -16.46 9.92 -7.27
CA GLY A 186 -15.39 9.24 -7.99
C GLY A 186 -13.96 9.55 -7.50
N GLY A 187 -13.17 8.51 -7.23
CA GLY A 187 -11.95 8.47 -6.43
C GLY A 187 -10.96 9.66 -6.56
N ARG A 188 -10.56 10.07 -7.78
CA ARG A 188 -9.55 11.15 -7.96
C ARG A 188 -10.08 12.54 -7.58
N MET A 189 -11.34 12.87 -7.93
CA MET A 189 -11.94 14.17 -7.61
C MET A 189 -12.23 14.33 -6.12
N ALA A 190 -12.67 13.24 -5.46
CA ALA A 190 -12.87 13.24 -4.01
C ALA A 190 -11.54 13.41 -3.26
N PHE A 191 -10.49 12.73 -3.72
CA PHE A 191 -9.15 12.84 -3.17
C PHE A 191 -8.59 14.26 -3.37
N PHE A 192 -8.70 14.85 -4.55
CA PHE A 192 -8.27 16.21 -4.84
C PHE A 192 -9.00 17.25 -3.97
N GLY A 193 -10.32 17.11 -3.81
CA GLY A 193 -11.11 17.97 -2.94
C GLY A 193 -10.74 17.83 -1.44
N ALA A 194 -10.41 16.62 -1.00
CA ALA A 194 -9.91 16.37 0.36
C ALA A 194 -8.52 16.99 0.56
N THR A 195 -7.65 16.89 -0.44
CA THR A 195 -6.31 17.51 -0.45
C THR A 195 -6.39 19.03 -0.32
N LEU A 196 -7.24 19.71 -1.12
CA LEU A 196 -7.42 21.15 -1.02
C LEU A 196 -7.96 21.60 0.34
N ARG A 197 -8.95 20.88 0.89
CA ARG A 197 -9.48 21.17 2.22
C ARG A 197 -8.47 20.96 3.34
N ALA A 198 -7.66 19.90 3.22
CA ALA A 198 -6.59 19.63 4.16
C ALA A 198 -5.54 20.74 4.12
N LEU A 199 -5.15 21.19 2.91
CA LEU A 199 -4.13 22.22 2.72
C LEU A 199 -4.51 23.54 3.42
N VAL A 200 -5.78 23.93 3.38
CA VAL A 200 -6.25 25.18 4.01
C VAL A 200 -6.06 25.17 5.54
N SER A 201 -6.24 24.02 6.17
CA SER A 201 -6.24 23.85 7.64
C SER A 201 -5.02 23.14 8.20
N TYR A 202 -4.06 22.76 7.35
CA TYR A 202 -2.86 22.07 7.79
C TYR A 202 -1.76 23.08 8.18
N ASP A 203 -1.13 22.83 9.31
CA ASP A 203 0.07 23.53 9.76
C ASP A 203 1.25 22.54 9.73
N ASN A 204 2.41 23.04 9.27
CA ASN A 204 3.60 22.22 9.19
C ASN A 204 4.05 21.78 10.60
N THR A 205 4.60 20.58 10.66
CA THR A 205 4.83 19.86 11.92
C THR A 205 6.31 19.81 12.26
N ASP A 206 6.63 20.02 13.54
CA ASP A 206 7.99 19.86 14.07
C ASP A 206 8.20 18.42 14.56
N VAL A 207 9.23 17.77 14.02
CA VAL A 207 9.62 16.40 14.39
C VAL A 207 11.11 16.32 14.70
N TRP A 208 11.46 15.34 15.51
CA TRP A 208 12.81 14.82 15.61
C TRP A 208 12.97 13.68 14.61
N LEU A 209 13.96 13.80 13.73
CA LEU A 209 14.27 12.82 12.70
C LEU A 209 15.63 12.21 12.98
N THR A 210 15.72 10.87 12.96
CA THR A 210 16.99 10.11 13.08
C THR A 210 17.12 9.20 11.88
N ILE A 211 18.16 9.39 11.08
CA ILE A 211 18.45 8.58 9.87
C ILE A 211 19.61 7.64 10.20
N GLY A 212 19.34 6.32 10.18
CA GLY A 212 20.34 5.32 10.55
C GLY A 212 20.89 5.57 11.94
N ASP A 213 22.23 5.68 12.03
CA ASP A 213 22.96 5.96 13.28
C ASP A 213 23.35 7.45 13.45
N GLN A 214 22.81 8.34 12.61
CA GLN A 214 23.10 9.76 12.70
C GLN A 214 22.43 10.39 13.93
N PRO A 215 22.98 11.48 14.47
CA PRO A 215 22.33 12.24 15.53
C PRO A 215 20.93 12.69 15.10
N ARG A 216 20.01 12.70 16.05
CA ARG A 216 18.67 13.21 15.78
C ARG A 216 18.70 14.70 15.48
N GLU A 217 17.95 15.12 14.47
CA GLU A 217 17.80 16.49 14.06
C GLU A 217 16.35 16.96 14.19
N ARG A 218 16.14 18.21 14.60
CA ARG A 218 14.82 18.82 14.55
C ARG A 218 14.54 19.29 13.13
N ARG A 219 13.43 18.87 12.59
CA ARG A 219 12.95 19.26 11.26
C ARG A 219 11.52 19.77 11.35
N ARG A 220 11.26 20.88 10.67
CA ARG A 220 9.89 21.34 10.41
C ARG A 220 9.49 20.85 9.02
N VAL A 221 8.48 19.99 8.97
CA VAL A 221 8.08 19.32 7.73
C VAL A 221 6.60 19.54 7.44
N MET A 222 6.30 19.76 6.20
CA MET A 222 4.95 19.68 5.69
C MET A 222 4.54 18.21 5.50
N LEU A 223 5.43 17.41 4.90
CA LEU A 223 5.22 16.02 4.53
C LEU A 223 6.55 15.29 4.58
N ALA A 224 6.55 14.06 5.06
CA ALA A 224 7.62 13.12 4.79
C ALA A 224 7.04 11.82 4.24
N ALA A 225 7.66 11.30 3.20
CA ALA A 225 7.33 10.01 2.59
C ALA A 225 8.53 9.07 2.71
N VAL A 226 8.24 7.83 3.03
CA VAL A 226 9.21 6.73 3.12
C VAL A 226 8.77 5.70 2.08
N GLY A 227 9.40 5.73 0.90
CA GLY A 227 8.99 4.97 -0.27
C GLY A 227 9.80 3.72 -0.49
N ASN A 228 9.13 2.57 -0.61
CA ASN A 228 9.61 1.39 -1.32
C ASN A 228 9.15 1.46 -2.79
N GLY A 229 7.95 2.00 -3.02
CA GLY A 229 7.42 2.33 -4.33
C GLY A 229 7.47 3.83 -4.64
N ARG A 230 7.19 4.16 -5.89
CA ARG A 230 7.36 5.53 -6.43
C ARG A 230 6.14 6.42 -6.29
N PHE A 231 4.94 5.86 -6.27
CA PHE A 231 3.69 6.60 -6.42
C PHE A 231 2.77 6.46 -5.21
N PHE A 232 2.07 7.54 -4.88
CA PHE A 232 0.99 7.53 -3.89
C PHE A 232 -0.13 8.49 -4.31
N GLY A 233 -1.26 8.48 -3.62
CA GLY A 233 -2.31 9.48 -3.76
C GLY A 233 -2.95 9.56 -5.15
N GLY A 234 -2.92 8.48 -5.95
CA GLY A 234 -3.56 8.39 -7.25
C GLY A 234 -2.68 8.90 -8.40
N GLY A 235 -1.37 8.72 -8.32
CA GLY A 235 -0.39 8.96 -9.38
C GLY A 235 0.59 10.09 -9.11
N MET A 236 0.64 10.64 -7.90
CA MET A 236 1.73 11.52 -7.50
C MET A 236 3.01 10.70 -7.32
N LYS A 237 4.08 11.09 -7.96
CA LYS A 237 5.36 10.38 -7.98
C LYS A 237 6.27 10.91 -6.87
N ILE A 238 5.89 10.61 -5.61
CA ILE A 238 6.52 11.21 -4.41
C ILE A 238 7.96 10.76 -4.19
N CYS A 239 8.27 9.48 -4.46
CA CYS A 239 9.62 8.92 -4.38
C CYS A 239 10.07 8.49 -5.78
N PRO A 240 10.42 9.43 -6.69
CA PRO A 240 10.64 9.12 -8.10
C PRO A 240 11.79 8.16 -8.36
N GLU A 241 12.76 8.08 -7.46
CA GLU A 241 13.97 7.26 -7.55
C GLU A 241 13.83 5.91 -6.86
N ALA A 242 12.72 5.67 -6.13
CA ALA A 242 12.51 4.47 -5.35
C ALA A 242 12.54 3.20 -6.21
N ARG A 243 13.21 2.16 -5.67
CA ARG A 243 13.33 0.83 -6.25
C ARG A 243 12.87 -0.20 -5.26
N ILE A 244 12.11 -1.16 -5.75
CA ILE A 244 11.44 -2.18 -4.91
C ILE A 244 12.35 -3.35 -4.49
N ASP A 245 13.61 -3.39 -4.91
CA ASP A 245 14.48 -4.56 -4.86
C ASP A 245 15.96 -4.22 -4.57
N ASP A 246 16.25 -3.05 -4.01
CA ASP A 246 17.62 -2.57 -3.80
C ASP A 246 18.07 -2.49 -2.33
N GLY A 247 17.21 -2.97 -1.41
CA GLY A 247 17.49 -3.05 0.02
C GLY A 247 17.49 -1.68 0.72
N ALA A 248 16.83 -0.67 0.16
CA ALA A 248 16.72 0.66 0.73
C ALA A 248 15.30 1.23 0.59
N LEU A 249 14.98 2.23 1.40
CA LEU A 249 13.81 3.08 1.29
C LEU A 249 14.24 4.48 0.85
N ASP A 250 13.40 5.15 0.08
CA ASP A 250 13.60 6.56 -0.27
C ASP A 250 12.85 7.44 0.71
N LEU A 251 13.58 8.19 1.54
CA LEU A 251 13.03 9.19 2.43
C LEU A 251 12.98 10.53 1.69
N VAL A 252 11.79 10.99 1.36
CA VAL A 252 11.56 12.32 0.79
C VAL A 252 10.91 13.19 1.85
N THR A 253 11.59 14.27 2.25
CA THR A 253 11.07 15.25 3.20
C THR A 253 10.77 16.56 2.48
N VAL A 254 9.55 17.04 2.62
CA VAL A 254 9.12 18.35 2.15
C VAL A 254 9.10 19.28 3.34
N GLY A 255 9.97 20.29 3.31
CA GLY A 255 10.17 21.23 4.39
C GLY A 255 9.03 22.24 4.58
N ASP A 256 9.35 23.40 5.12
CA ASP A 256 8.39 24.43 5.53
C ASP A 256 7.89 25.24 4.32
N LEU A 257 7.09 24.61 3.45
CA LEU A 257 6.43 25.28 2.32
C LEU A 257 5.16 25.99 2.74
N THR A 258 4.93 27.17 2.17
CA THR A 258 3.65 27.87 2.26
C THR A 258 2.58 27.17 1.41
N LYS A 259 1.31 27.38 1.74
CA LYS A 259 0.18 26.85 0.96
C LYS A 259 0.19 27.29 -0.51
N GLY A 260 0.69 28.50 -0.79
CA GLY A 260 0.86 29.02 -2.16
C GLY A 260 1.93 28.26 -2.95
N GLU A 261 3.09 28.01 -2.33
CA GLU A 261 4.17 27.24 -2.95
C GLU A 261 3.76 25.80 -3.22
N VAL A 262 2.98 25.18 -2.32
CA VAL A 262 2.44 23.84 -2.56
C VAL A 262 1.55 23.80 -3.80
N LEU A 263 0.63 24.77 -3.94
CA LEU A 263 -0.29 24.82 -5.07
C LEU A 263 0.44 25.06 -6.40
N THR A 264 1.42 25.93 -6.42
CA THR A 264 2.21 26.24 -7.63
C THR A 264 3.12 25.07 -8.06
N ASN A 265 3.58 24.26 -7.11
CA ASN A 265 4.48 23.12 -7.34
C ASN A 265 3.77 21.76 -7.42
N LEU A 266 2.44 21.70 -7.29
CA LEU A 266 1.71 20.45 -7.31
C LEU A 266 1.91 19.61 -8.59
N GLY A 267 2.10 20.26 -9.74
CA GLY A 267 2.41 19.60 -11.01
C GLY A 267 3.70 18.80 -10.96
N ARG A 268 4.72 19.33 -10.28
CA ARG A 268 6.02 18.68 -10.12
C ARG A 268 5.94 17.34 -9.40
N LEU A 269 4.97 17.17 -8.47
CA LEU A 269 4.73 15.88 -7.80
C LEU A 269 4.25 14.79 -8.79
N TYR A 270 3.47 15.16 -9.80
CA TYR A 270 3.03 14.21 -10.83
C TYR A 270 4.14 13.88 -11.83
N GLU A 271 5.00 14.84 -12.12
CA GLU A 271 6.15 14.67 -13.01
C GLU A 271 7.34 13.99 -12.32
N GLY A 272 7.44 14.11 -10.98
CA GLY A 272 8.57 13.63 -10.19
C GLY A 272 9.76 14.59 -10.17
N THR A 273 9.54 15.87 -10.54
CA THR A 273 10.58 16.92 -10.60
C THR A 273 10.62 17.78 -9.32
N HIS A 274 9.80 17.45 -8.32
CA HIS A 274 9.76 18.16 -7.04
C HIS A 274 11.06 18.00 -6.22
N LEU A 275 11.87 16.97 -6.49
CA LEU A 275 13.20 16.81 -5.87
C LEU A 275 14.19 17.94 -6.23
N GLU A 276 13.90 18.73 -7.26
CA GLU A 276 14.71 19.89 -7.66
C GLU A 276 14.42 21.15 -6.81
N LEU A 277 13.40 21.09 -5.93
CA LEU A 277 13.05 22.22 -5.05
C LEU A 277 13.99 22.26 -3.84
N ASP A 278 14.50 23.43 -3.47
CA ASP A 278 15.39 23.63 -2.31
C ASP A 278 14.74 23.17 -0.99
N ALA A 279 13.43 23.19 -0.90
CA ALA A 279 12.67 22.76 0.26
C ALA A 279 12.43 21.25 0.32
N VAL A 280 12.91 20.48 -0.66
CA VAL A 280 12.72 19.02 -0.73
C VAL A 280 14.07 18.32 -0.62
N GLU A 281 14.19 17.46 0.36
CA GLU A 281 15.37 16.60 0.54
C GLU A 281 15.00 15.15 0.21
N ASN A 282 15.90 14.44 -0.44
CA ASN A 282 15.80 13.01 -0.72
C ASN A 282 17.03 12.27 -0.17
N ALA A 283 16.80 11.16 0.53
CA ALA A 283 17.87 10.32 1.07
C ALA A 283 17.48 8.84 0.96
N ARG A 284 18.45 8.01 0.58
CA ARG A 284 18.29 6.56 0.66
C ARG A 284 18.63 6.08 2.06
N VAL A 285 17.70 5.33 2.67
CA VAL A 285 17.79 4.94 4.08
C VAL A 285 17.45 3.46 4.26
N THR A 286 18.06 2.84 5.27
CA THR A 286 17.66 1.50 5.72
C THR A 286 16.77 1.56 6.96
N ARG A 287 16.90 2.66 7.71
CA ARG A 287 16.14 2.91 8.93
C ARG A 287 15.95 4.41 9.13
N VAL A 288 14.75 4.81 9.53
CA VAL A 288 14.44 6.16 9.98
C VAL A 288 13.52 6.12 11.18
N ALA A 289 13.87 6.85 12.24
CA ALA A 289 13.01 7.03 13.40
C ALA A 289 12.50 8.48 13.44
N VAL A 290 11.23 8.63 13.79
CA VAL A 290 10.54 9.93 13.81
C VAL A 290 9.76 10.07 15.11
N GLU A 291 9.98 11.16 15.81
CA GLU A 291 9.29 11.50 17.04
C GLU A 291 8.70 12.90 16.95
N PRO A 292 7.50 13.17 17.48
CA PRO A 292 7.00 14.54 17.58
C PRO A 292 7.91 15.36 18.51
N VAL A 293 8.11 16.65 18.19
CA VAL A 293 8.79 17.56 19.14
C VAL A 293 7.92 17.83 20.36
N GLU A 294 6.62 18.03 20.13
CA GLU A 294 5.63 18.16 21.19
C GLU A 294 5.14 16.74 21.56
N THR A 295 5.38 16.34 22.82
CA THR A 295 5.13 14.98 23.31
C THR A 295 3.67 14.53 23.18
N ASP A 296 2.73 15.48 23.23
CA ASP A 296 1.29 15.22 23.12
C ASP A 296 0.74 15.31 21.68
N ALA A 297 1.58 15.70 20.72
CA ALA A 297 1.16 15.83 19.34
C ALA A 297 0.86 14.46 18.72
N ARG A 298 -0.38 14.28 18.28
CA ARG A 298 -0.81 13.09 17.55
C ARG A 298 -0.70 13.31 16.04
N ILE A 299 0.50 13.10 15.50
CA ILE A 299 0.77 13.20 14.08
C ILE A 299 0.45 11.83 13.44
N PRO A 300 -0.63 11.72 12.64
CA PRO A 300 -0.99 10.45 12.06
C PRO A 300 0.08 9.98 11.07
N ILE A 301 0.22 8.66 10.97
CA ILE A 301 0.99 8.00 9.91
C ILE A 301 0.04 7.37 8.90
N GLU A 302 0.51 7.23 7.68
CA GLU A 302 -0.18 6.54 6.59
C GLU A 302 0.72 5.44 6.07
N LEU A 303 0.15 4.26 5.85
CA LEU A 303 0.82 3.08 5.28
C LEU A 303 -0.04 2.56 4.13
N ASP A 304 0.46 2.62 2.90
CA ASP A 304 -0.24 2.16 1.68
C ASP A 304 -1.71 2.67 1.55
N GLY A 305 -2.00 3.88 2.06
CA GLY A 305 -3.32 4.51 2.03
C GLY A 305 -4.19 4.33 3.28
N GLU A 306 -3.75 3.54 4.25
CA GLU A 306 -4.43 3.36 5.54
C GLU A 306 -3.74 4.17 6.64
N THR A 307 -4.51 4.61 7.65
CA THR A 307 -4.00 5.40 8.77
C THR A 307 -4.13 4.62 10.08
N PRO A 308 -3.20 3.69 10.37
CA PRO A 308 -3.34 2.76 11.49
C PRO A 308 -3.04 3.39 12.85
N GLY A 309 -2.34 4.52 12.90
CA GLY A 309 -1.93 5.16 14.13
C GLY A 309 -1.16 6.46 13.91
N HIS A 310 -0.24 6.75 14.81
CA HIS A 310 0.49 8.03 14.85
C HIS A 310 1.94 7.86 15.31
N LEU A 311 2.74 8.92 15.15
CA LEU A 311 4.09 9.03 15.71
C LEU A 311 4.07 8.90 17.26
N PRO A 312 5.17 8.42 17.88
CA PRO A 312 6.46 8.10 17.26
C PRO A 312 6.39 6.86 16.39
N ALA A 313 7.26 6.80 15.37
CA ALA A 313 7.37 5.65 14.49
C ALA A 313 8.81 5.38 14.07
N VAL A 314 9.12 4.11 13.83
CA VAL A 314 10.39 3.65 13.25
C VAL A 314 10.09 2.87 12.00
N PHE A 315 10.64 3.33 10.88
CA PHE A 315 10.53 2.71 9.57
C PHE A 315 11.85 2.00 9.26
N GLU A 316 11.77 0.75 8.82
CA GLU A 316 12.94 -0.09 8.51
C GLU A 316 12.68 -0.86 7.22
N ILE A 317 13.71 -1.02 6.38
CA ILE A 317 13.62 -1.91 5.22
C ILE A 317 13.76 -3.36 5.63
N LEU A 318 12.99 -4.22 4.99
CA LEU A 318 13.14 -5.67 4.99
C LEU A 318 13.53 -6.09 3.56
N PRO A 319 14.83 -6.26 3.27
CA PRO A 319 15.28 -6.60 1.93
C PRO A 319 14.77 -7.97 1.49
N SER A 320 14.30 -8.07 0.25
CA SER A 320 13.81 -9.32 -0.37
C SER A 320 12.79 -10.07 0.51
N ALA A 321 11.97 -9.31 1.25
CA ALA A 321 11.02 -9.86 2.22
C ALA A 321 9.88 -10.65 1.56
N LEU A 322 9.60 -10.39 0.30
CA LEU A 322 8.58 -11.04 -0.52
C LEU A 322 9.17 -11.48 -1.87
N ARG A 323 8.44 -12.33 -2.54
CA ARG A 323 8.65 -12.65 -3.96
C ARG A 323 7.42 -12.19 -4.74
N ILE A 324 7.64 -11.40 -5.78
CA ILE A 324 6.56 -10.96 -6.67
C ILE A 324 6.73 -11.60 -8.05
N ARG A 325 5.63 -12.06 -8.63
CA ARG A 325 5.63 -12.65 -9.96
C ARG A 325 5.20 -11.61 -11.01
N ILE A 326 6.18 -11.15 -11.77
CA ILE A 326 6.03 -10.11 -12.81
C ILE A 326 6.93 -10.43 -14.03
#